data_e9cda3056def45c5bcb75096bb47c476
#
_entry.id   e9cda3056def45c5bcb75096bb47c476
#
_cell.length_a   1.000
_cell.length_b   1.000
_cell.length_c   1.000
_cell.angle_alpha   90.00
_cell.angle_beta   90.00
_cell.angle_gamma   90.00
#
_symmetry.space_group_name_H-M   'P 1'
#
loop_
_entity.id
_entity.type
_entity.pdbx_description
1 polymer ?
#
loop_
_entity_poly.entity_id
_entity_poly.type
_entity_poly.pdbx_seq_one_letter_code
_entity_poly.pdbx_strand_id
1 'polypeptide(L)'
;MKFTRRTAMEVLGVAAMPLAAAQVPPPPKEGKDTPKIALGTGDGGGGGGFGGRRGDAAANTPPIDPAAGPLRIKQLGVDHVLGGHGPVPWTEQSLNETMERWKAVGISVDNLMINLSSNILYGRGGDKRDEDIEKIKQSIVAAGKVGLPVVEYNFYAHRAMEGYFEEIDTDRGKSGWTGFDYELVQTADRPYQTRPEEKGMKFKDLPALANEGAHNLDEMWNNITYFLKAVIPTAEAAKVRLALHPNDPPAPVSRGSQQIMGTVAGWKKLISIVNSPSNGITFDCGVTREMGENPIEVCHYFASRDRINHVHFRNVIVMKPYERYREVWIDEGLNNMFAVMKELVKNKYSHLIYPEHPRRLDYDAERGRIGGYPGGGAYAAFAFNVGYARAMLQAAMG
;
A
#
# COMPACT_ATOMS: atom_id res chain seq x y z
N MET A 1 -3.29 65.95 -19.23
CA MET A 1 -4.38 64.99 -19.57
C MET A 1 -4.04 63.63 -18.94
N LYS A 2 -4.89 63.09 -18.08
CA LYS A 2 -4.71 61.77 -17.52
C LYS A 2 -5.39 60.77 -18.45
N PHE A 3 -4.60 59.98 -19.18
CA PHE A 3 -5.15 58.90 -20.00
C PHE A 3 -5.62 57.76 -19.07
N THR A 4 -6.89 57.40 -19.18
CA THR A 4 -7.43 56.22 -18.51
C THR A 4 -7.23 55.00 -19.40
N ARG A 5 -7.14 53.79 -18.81
CA ARG A 5 -7.02 52.53 -19.57
C ARG A 5 -8.11 52.36 -20.63
N ARG A 6 -9.28 52.96 -20.44
CA ARG A 6 -10.41 52.93 -21.36
C ARG A 6 -10.12 53.74 -22.63
N THR A 7 -9.50 54.90 -22.50
CA THR A 7 -9.14 55.80 -23.63
C THR A 7 -8.05 55.18 -24.54
N ALA A 8 -7.13 54.38 -23.94
CA ALA A 8 -6.09 53.71 -24.72
C ALA A 8 -6.65 52.55 -25.60
N MET A 9 -7.71 51.88 -25.15
CA MET A 9 -8.36 50.82 -25.94
C MET A 9 -9.18 51.34 -27.12
N GLU A 10 -9.80 52.54 -26.98
CA GLU A 10 -10.59 53.15 -28.05
C GLU A 10 -9.70 53.70 -29.19
N VAL A 11 -8.47 54.10 -28.89
CA VAL A 11 -7.52 54.63 -29.90
C VAL A 11 -6.87 53.52 -30.74
N LEU A 12 -6.84 52.26 -30.22
CA LEU A 12 -6.21 51.14 -30.94
C LEU A 12 -7.17 50.34 -31.83
N GLY A 13 -8.47 50.70 -31.92
CA GLY A 13 -9.43 50.04 -32.81
C GLY A 13 -9.56 48.52 -32.58
N VAL A 14 -9.16 48.01 -31.39
CA VAL A 14 -9.33 46.60 -31.04
C VAL A 14 -10.79 46.43 -30.61
N ALA A 15 -11.64 46.01 -31.55
CA ALA A 15 -12.94 45.47 -31.20
C ALA A 15 -12.71 44.34 -30.17
N ALA A 16 -13.17 44.54 -28.95
CA ALA A 16 -13.24 43.47 -27.98
C ALA A 16 -14.22 42.43 -28.50
N MET A 17 -13.73 41.45 -29.27
CA MET A 17 -14.49 40.24 -29.47
C MET A 17 -14.78 39.68 -28.07
N PRO A 18 -16.02 39.35 -27.70
CA PRO A 18 -16.29 38.61 -26.52
C PRO A 18 -15.52 37.30 -26.69
N LEU A 19 -14.43 37.11 -25.95
CA LEU A 19 -13.92 35.77 -25.70
C LEU A 19 -15.11 35.06 -25.05
N ALA A 20 -15.86 34.32 -25.86
CA ALA A 20 -16.68 33.26 -25.31
C ALA A 20 -15.71 32.44 -24.43
N ALA A 21 -15.84 32.56 -23.13
CA ALA A 21 -15.06 31.77 -22.22
C ALA A 21 -15.36 30.32 -22.59
N ALA A 22 -14.45 29.71 -23.34
CA ALA A 22 -14.53 28.30 -23.63
C ALA A 22 -14.66 27.65 -22.24
N GLN A 23 -15.81 27.05 -21.96
CA GLN A 23 -16.02 26.37 -20.70
C GLN A 23 -15.00 25.25 -20.66
N VAL A 24 -13.96 25.46 -19.89
CA VAL A 24 -13.00 24.41 -19.64
C VAL A 24 -13.79 23.28 -18.95
N PRO A 25 -13.84 22.08 -19.54
CA PRO A 25 -14.58 21.00 -18.93
C PRO A 25 -14.03 20.74 -17.51
N PRO A 26 -14.89 20.37 -16.56
CA PRO A 26 -14.41 20.03 -15.23
C PRO A 26 -13.41 18.89 -15.33
N PRO A 27 -12.42 18.82 -14.40
CA PRO A 27 -11.45 17.72 -14.41
C PRO A 27 -12.16 16.38 -14.32
N PRO A 28 -11.67 15.35 -15.01
CA PRO A 28 -12.27 14.02 -14.97
C PRO A 28 -12.29 13.49 -13.55
N LYS A 29 -13.34 12.71 -13.22
CA LYS A 29 -13.53 12.07 -11.91
C LYS A 29 -13.35 10.57 -12.03
N GLU A 30 -13.07 9.93 -10.91
CA GLU A 30 -13.04 8.47 -10.80
C GLU A 30 -14.35 7.88 -11.32
N GLY A 31 -14.24 6.95 -12.25
CA GLY A 31 -15.35 6.30 -12.94
C GLY A 31 -15.32 4.77 -12.79
N LYS A 32 -16.23 4.07 -13.43
CA LYS A 32 -16.35 2.61 -13.32
C LYS A 32 -15.07 1.88 -13.72
N ASP A 33 -14.41 2.34 -14.78
CA ASP A 33 -13.24 1.70 -15.40
C ASP A 33 -11.94 2.48 -15.12
N THR A 34 -11.86 3.19 -14.01
CA THR A 34 -10.68 3.95 -13.59
C THR A 34 -10.22 3.55 -12.20
N PRO A 35 -8.93 3.74 -11.90
CA PRO A 35 -8.42 3.58 -10.54
C PRO A 35 -9.21 4.39 -9.51
N LYS A 36 -9.26 3.88 -8.26
CA LYS A 36 -9.89 4.52 -7.11
C LYS A 36 -8.81 4.89 -6.09
N ILE A 37 -8.67 6.17 -5.78
CA ILE A 37 -7.73 6.59 -4.75
C ILE A 37 -8.30 6.24 -3.38
N ALA A 38 -7.51 5.52 -2.59
CA ALA A 38 -7.89 5.08 -1.26
C ALA A 38 -6.87 5.48 -0.21
N LEU A 39 -7.30 5.51 1.05
CA LEU A 39 -6.44 5.62 2.22
C LEU A 39 -6.70 4.46 3.20
N GLY A 40 -5.73 4.18 4.04
CA GLY A 40 -5.89 3.25 5.14
C GLY A 40 -6.90 3.77 6.18
N THR A 41 -7.65 2.90 6.80
CA THR A 41 -8.65 3.26 7.83
C THR A 41 -8.05 4.03 9.01
N GLY A 42 -6.73 3.94 9.22
CA GLY A 42 -5.98 4.68 10.25
C GLY A 42 -5.44 6.04 9.80
N ASP A 43 -5.38 6.33 8.51
CA ASP A 43 -4.65 7.48 7.94
C ASP A 43 -5.33 8.83 8.21
N GLY A 44 -6.60 8.83 8.58
CA GLY A 44 -7.32 10.00 9.09
C GLY A 44 -6.87 10.47 10.48
N GLY A 45 -5.84 9.87 11.05
CA GLY A 45 -5.28 10.21 12.37
C GLY A 45 -5.98 9.52 13.54
N GLY A 46 -6.71 8.43 13.28
CA GLY A 46 -7.41 7.61 14.29
C GLY A 46 -6.59 6.44 14.88
N GLY A 47 -5.32 6.33 14.54
CA GLY A 47 -4.38 5.33 15.08
C GLY A 47 -4.73 3.89 14.69
N GLY A 48 -4.12 3.37 13.68
CA GLY A 48 -4.27 1.99 13.19
C GLY A 48 -3.98 1.86 11.71
N GLY A 49 -2.83 2.37 11.25
CA GLY A 49 -2.33 2.07 9.90
C GLY A 49 -1.96 0.61 9.79
N PHE A 50 -1.87 0.12 8.57
CA PHE A 50 -1.44 -1.24 8.25
C PHE A 50 -0.13 -1.59 9.01
N GLY A 51 -0.20 -2.55 9.92
CA GLY A 51 0.98 -3.18 10.53
C GLY A 51 1.72 -2.40 11.61
N GLY A 52 1.30 -1.19 11.99
CA GLY A 52 1.98 -0.42 13.03
C GLY A 52 1.59 -0.84 14.45
N ARG A 53 2.50 -1.42 15.24
CA ARG A 53 2.39 -1.38 16.69
C ARG A 53 2.42 0.09 17.11
N ARG A 54 1.52 0.52 18.00
CA ARG A 54 1.63 1.82 18.68
C ARG A 54 2.99 1.87 19.38
N GLY A 55 3.89 2.71 18.89
CA GLY A 55 5.11 3.02 19.63
C GLY A 55 4.77 3.76 20.91
N ASP A 56 5.66 3.71 21.88
CA ASP A 56 5.49 4.36 23.22
C ASP A 56 5.22 5.87 23.16
N ALA A 57 5.48 6.53 22.03
CA ALA A 57 5.13 7.94 21.79
C ALA A 57 3.61 8.22 21.77
N ALA A 58 2.76 7.19 21.63
CA ALA A 58 1.30 7.36 21.61
C ALA A 58 0.69 7.58 23.01
N ALA A 59 1.44 7.39 24.08
CA ALA A 59 0.93 7.50 25.44
C ALA A 59 0.48 8.91 25.85
N ASN A 60 1.00 9.96 25.19
CA ASN A 60 0.70 11.36 25.49
C ASN A 60 -0.14 12.08 24.42
N THR A 61 -0.60 11.39 23.41
CA THR A 61 -1.44 11.99 22.37
C THR A 61 -2.89 12.04 22.87
N PRO A 62 -3.59 13.19 22.83
CA PRO A 62 -4.99 13.26 23.21
C PRO A 62 -5.82 12.25 22.42
N PRO A 63 -6.82 11.58 23.04
CA PRO A 63 -7.69 10.69 22.32
C PRO A 63 -8.35 11.44 21.16
N ILE A 64 -8.18 10.92 19.95
CA ILE A 64 -8.86 11.47 18.79
C ILE A 64 -10.28 10.89 18.82
N ASP A 65 -11.27 11.75 18.64
CA ASP A 65 -12.64 11.31 18.39
C ASP A 65 -12.64 10.27 17.26
N PRO A 66 -13.10 9.04 17.50
CA PRO A 66 -13.13 7.99 16.49
C PRO A 66 -13.92 8.38 15.22
N ALA A 67 -14.88 9.29 15.33
CA ALA A 67 -15.63 9.82 14.19
C ALA A 67 -14.82 10.82 13.36
N ALA A 68 -13.80 11.47 13.92
CA ALA A 68 -13.01 12.46 13.20
C ALA A 68 -12.11 11.87 12.12
N GLY A 69 -11.63 10.62 12.29
CA GLY A 69 -10.78 9.94 11.31
C GLY A 69 -11.45 9.80 9.94
N PRO A 70 -12.64 9.18 9.85
CA PRO A 70 -13.39 9.05 8.62
C PRO A 70 -13.69 10.40 7.95
N LEU A 71 -14.11 11.41 8.71
CA LEU A 71 -14.37 12.75 8.17
C LEU A 71 -13.12 13.39 7.57
N ARG A 72 -11.95 13.23 8.19
CA ARG A 72 -10.67 13.75 7.66
C ARG A 72 -10.29 13.09 6.34
N ILE A 73 -10.48 11.79 6.19
CA ILE A 73 -10.29 11.08 4.92
C ILE A 73 -11.22 11.67 3.86
N LYS A 74 -12.51 11.85 4.19
CA LYS A 74 -13.49 12.46 3.29
C LYS A 74 -13.12 13.90 2.89
N GLN A 75 -12.56 14.70 3.82
CA GLN A 75 -12.09 16.06 3.54
C GLN A 75 -10.96 16.10 2.50
N LEU A 76 -10.17 15.04 2.37
CA LEU A 76 -9.20 14.90 1.29
C LEU A 76 -9.85 14.51 -0.05
N GLY A 77 -11.17 14.38 -0.09
CA GLY A 77 -11.91 13.93 -1.28
C GLY A 77 -11.69 12.47 -1.61
N VAL A 78 -11.37 11.65 -0.62
CA VAL A 78 -11.20 10.19 -0.76
C VAL A 78 -12.50 9.50 -0.37
N ASP A 79 -12.99 8.66 -1.27
CA ASP A 79 -14.26 7.95 -1.14
C ASP A 79 -14.10 6.46 -0.87
N HIS A 80 -12.86 5.97 -0.79
CA HIS A 80 -12.51 4.57 -0.67
C HIS A 80 -11.48 4.36 0.43
N VAL A 81 -11.63 3.30 1.21
CA VAL A 81 -10.63 2.91 2.22
C VAL A 81 -10.28 1.44 2.14
N LEU A 82 -9.10 1.14 2.67
CA LEU A 82 -8.60 -0.19 2.93
C LEU A 82 -8.18 -0.33 4.38
N GLY A 83 -8.09 -1.56 4.91
CA GLY A 83 -7.69 -1.74 6.30
C GLY A 83 -7.50 -3.19 6.70
N GLY A 84 -7.30 -3.39 7.99
CA GLY A 84 -7.39 -4.69 8.62
C GLY A 84 -8.81 -4.97 9.13
N HIS A 85 -9.09 -6.25 9.36
CA HIS A 85 -10.31 -6.68 10.03
C HIS A 85 -9.95 -7.63 11.19
N GLY A 86 -10.93 -8.00 11.99
CA GLY A 86 -10.78 -8.86 13.15
C GLY A 86 -10.27 -10.28 12.83
N PRO A 87 -10.23 -11.16 13.84
CA PRO A 87 -9.75 -12.52 13.66
C PRO A 87 -10.64 -13.32 12.69
N VAL A 88 -10.04 -14.31 12.05
CA VAL A 88 -10.76 -15.28 11.20
C VAL A 88 -11.43 -16.37 12.04
N PRO A 89 -12.59 -16.92 11.62
CA PRO A 89 -13.31 -16.56 10.40
C PRO A 89 -14.07 -15.25 10.51
N TRP A 90 -14.05 -14.44 9.45
CA TRP A 90 -14.91 -13.27 9.35
C TRP A 90 -16.38 -13.68 9.19
N THR A 91 -17.28 -12.86 9.70
CA THR A 91 -18.71 -13.06 9.55
C THR A 91 -19.35 -11.91 8.76
N GLU A 92 -20.47 -12.17 8.11
CA GLU A 92 -21.25 -11.13 7.43
C GLU A 92 -21.60 -9.98 8.39
N GLN A 93 -21.94 -10.31 9.64
CA GLN A 93 -22.28 -9.30 10.66
C GLN A 93 -21.07 -8.40 10.94
N SER A 94 -19.89 -8.95 11.27
CA SER A 94 -18.69 -8.18 11.61
C SER A 94 -18.21 -7.30 10.45
N LEU A 95 -18.32 -7.80 9.21
CA LEU A 95 -17.98 -7.05 8.01
C LEU A 95 -18.98 -5.91 7.76
N ASN A 96 -20.29 -6.18 7.87
CA ASN A 96 -21.32 -5.15 7.73
C ASN A 96 -21.16 -4.03 8.77
N GLU A 97 -20.90 -4.35 10.03
CA GLU A 97 -20.63 -3.36 11.09
C GLU A 97 -19.44 -2.45 10.72
N THR A 98 -18.39 -3.03 10.15
CA THR A 98 -17.25 -2.26 9.67
C THR A 98 -17.62 -1.38 8.47
N MET A 99 -18.30 -1.92 7.46
CA MET A 99 -18.62 -1.20 6.23
C MET A 99 -19.65 -0.09 6.47
N GLU A 100 -20.69 -0.32 7.27
CA GLU A 100 -21.73 0.67 7.57
C GLU A 100 -21.16 1.89 8.32
N ARG A 101 -20.19 1.69 9.21
CA ARG A 101 -19.50 2.81 9.88
C ARG A 101 -18.83 3.76 8.90
N TRP A 102 -18.19 3.26 7.82
CA TRP A 102 -17.59 4.07 6.79
C TRP A 102 -18.61 4.64 5.82
N LYS A 103 -19.60 3.86 5.47
CA LYS A 103 -20.70 4.27 4.61
C LYS A 103 -21.51 5.44 5.20
N ALA A 104 -21.63 5.53 6.53
CA ALA A 104 -22.27 6.64 7.20
C ALA A 104 -21.66 8.01 6.89
N VAL A 105 -20.38 8.06 6.48
CA VAL A 105 -19.71 9.28 6.03
C VAL A 105 -19.50 9.32 4.52
N GLY A 106 -20.13 8.40 3.78
CA GLY A 106 -20.05 8.32 2.31
C GLY A 106 -18.71 7.79 1.81
N ILE A 107 -18.10 6.85 2.52
CA ILE A 107 -16.86 6.15 2.15
C ILE A 107 -17.15 4.65 2.04
N SER A 108 -16.63 3.99 1.02
CA SER A 108 -16.67 2.52 0.88
C SER A 108 -15.40 1.85 1.41
N VAL A 109 -15.55 0.65 1.95
CA VAL A 109 -14.45 -0.24 2.30
C VAL A 109 -14.30 -1.26 1.17
N ASP A 110 -13.22 -1.19 0.41
CA ASP A 110 -13.07 -1.99 -0.81
C ASP A 110 -11.89 -2.98 -0.77
N ASN A 111 -11.07 -2.94 0.28
CA ASN A 111 -10.02 -3.92 0.52
C ASN A 111 -9.83 -4.12 2.03
N LEU A 112 -9.79 -5.38 2.46
CA LEU A 112 -9.44 -5.74 3.84
C LEU A 112 -8.35 -6.80 3.85
N MET A 113 -7.34 -6.58 4.70
CA MET A 113 -6.25 -7.53 4.88
C MET A 113 -6.66 -8.65 5.83
N ILE A 114 -6.45 -9.89 5.39
CA ILE A 114 -6.64 -11.10 6.17
C ILE A 114 -5.29 -11.66 6.62
N ASN A 115 -5.21 -12.05 7.89
CA ASN A 115 -4.00 -12.65 8.45
C ASN A 115 -4.07 -14.18 8.34
N LEU A 116 -3.01 -14.77 7.79
CA LEU A 116 -2.85 -16.22 7.72
C LEU A 116 -2.16 -16.76 8.97
N SER A 117 -2.55 -17.95 9.42
CA SER A 117 -1.90 -18.61 10.55
C SER A 117 -0.55 -19.20 10.17
N SER A 118 0.29 -19.45 11.16
CA SER A 118 1.56 -20.16 10.98
C SER A 118 1.39 -21.58 10.43
N ASN A 119 0.23 -22.21 10.66
CA ASN A 119 -0.07 -23.54 10.10
C ASN A 119 -0.17 -23.47 8.58
N ILE A 120 -0.78 -22.40 8.04
CA ILE A 120 -0.89 -22.17 6.59
C ILE A 120 0.48 -21.80 6.01
N LEU A 121 1.16 -20.82 6.63
CA LEU A 121 2.42 -20.28 6.13
C LEU A 121 3.53 -21.34 6.08
N TYR A 122 3.64 -22.17 7.12
CA TYR A 122 4.73 -23.14 7.27
C TYR A 122 4.31 -24.57 6.98
N GLY A 123 3.08 -24.80 6.54
CA GLY A 123 2.58 -26.14 6.23
C GLY A 123 2.49 -27.06 7.46
N ARG A 124 2.34 -26.48 8.66
CA ARG A 124 2.37 -27.23 9.92
C ARG A 124 1.02 -27.89 10.23
N GLY A 125 1.07 -29.07 10.84
CA GLY A 125 -0.06 -29.65 11.56
C GLY A 125 -1.15 -30.26 10.70
N GLY A 126 -0.91 -30.63 9.43
CA GLY A 126 -1.89 -31.38 8.62
C GLY A 126 -3.33 -30.89 8.78
N ASP A 127 -4.14 -31.58 9.59
CA ASP A 127 -5.54 -31.24 9.82
C ASP A 127 -5.75 -29.79 10.31
N LYS A 128 -4.87 -29.28 11.16
CA LYS A 128 -4.96 -27.88 11.65
C LYS A 128 -4.75 -26.86 10.53
N ARG A 129 -3.87 -27.16 9.58
CA ARG A 129 -3.71 -26.30 8.39
C ARG A 129 -5.01 -26.27 7.59
N ASP A 130 -5.64 -27.40 7.38
CA ASP A 130 -6.87 -27.49 6.60
C ASP A 130 -8.05 -26.83 7.33
N GLU A 131 -8.15 -26.97 8.65
CA GLU A 131 -9.11 -26.22 9.47
C GLU A 131 -8.91 -24.71 9.35
N ASP A 132 -7.67 -24.23 9.38
CA ASP A 132 -7.39 -22.80 9.23
C ASP A 132 -7.67 -22.32 7.81
N ILE A 133 -7.42 -23.12 6.77
CA ILE A 133 -7.81 -22.83 5.39
C ILE A 133 -9.35 -22.73 5.27
N GLU A 134 -10.11 -23.61 5.92
CA GLU A 134 -11.58 -23.53 5.93
C GLU A 134 -12.08 -22.24 6.58
N LYS A 135 -11.46 -21.74 7.65
CA LYS A 135 -11.77 -20.42 8.24
C LYS A 135 -11.50 -19.27 7.26
N ILE A 136 -10.42 -19.35 6.47
CA ILE A 136 -10.14 -18.37 5.42
C ILE A 136 -11.22 -18.43 4.33
N LYS A 137 -11.62 -19.62 3.87
CA LYS A 137 -12.72 -19.78 2.90
C LYS A 137 -14.04 -19.22 3.41
N GLN A 138 -14.40 -19.47 4.67
CA GLN A 138 -15.57 -18.87 5.31
C GLN A 138 -15.51 -17.34 5.29
N SER A 139 -14.35 -16.76 5.58
CA SER A 139 -14.12 -15.31 5.54
C SER A 139 -14.29 -14.74 4.13
N ILE A 140 -13.77 -15.45 3.11
CA ILE A 140 -13.93 -15.07 1.70
C ILE A 140 -15.42 -15.12 1.27
N VAL A 141 -16.15 -16.14 1.68
CA VAL A 141 -17.60 -16.24 1.41
C VAL A 141 -18.35 -15.09 2.06
N ALA A 142 -18.06 -14.78 3.33
CA ALA A 142 -18.66 -13.64 4.02
C ALA A 142 -18.33 -12.31 3.33
N ALA A 143 -17.08 -12.12 2.90
CA ALA A 143 -16.64 -10.95 2.14
C ALA A 143 -17.46 -10.78 0.84
N GLY A 144 -17.63 -11.85 0.07
CA GLY A 144 -18.43 -11.81 -1.16
C GLY A 144 -19.92 -11.48 -0.91
N LYS A 145 -20.51 -12.00 0.16
CA LYS A 145 -21.91 -11.72 0.51
C LYS A 145 -22.17 -10.26 0.89
N VAL A 146 -21.19 -9.60 1.51
CA VAL A 146 -21.30 -8.16 1.85
C VAL A 146 -20.83 -7.24 0.72
N GLY A 147 -20.33 -7.81 -0.40
CA GLY A 147 -19.86 -7.04 -1.54
C GLY A 147 -18.44 -6.47 -1.39
N LEU A 148 -17.62 -6.99 -0.48
CA LEU A 148 -16.19 -6.62 -0.37
C LEU A 148 -15.43 -7.19 -1.58
N PRO A 149 -14.88 -6.35 -2.47
CA PRO A 149 -14.34 -6.83 -3.74
C PRO A 149 -12.94 -7.44 -3.63
N VAL A 150 -12.12 -6.98 -2.67
CA VAL A 150 -10.72 -7.38 -2.53
C VAL A 150 -10.42 -7.83 -1.10
N VAL A 151 -9.68 -8.93 -1.00
CA VAL A 151 -9.06 -9.39 0.26
C VAL A 151 -7.56 -9.49 0.03
N GLU A 152 -6.82 -8.65 0.73
CA GLU A 152 -5.37 -8.64 0.68
C GLU A 152 -4.77 -9.57 1.74
N TYR A 153 -3.60 -10.15 1.47
CA TYR A 153 -2.92 -11.03 2.40
C TYR A 153 -1.41 -11.03 2.21
N ASN A 154 -0.69 -11.48 3.22
CA ASN A 154 0.76 -11.66 3.21
C ASN A 154 1.11 -13.15 3.26
N PHE A 155 2.21 -13.53 2.60
CA PHE A 155 2.74 -14.88 2.64
C PHE A 155 4.27 -14.88 2.75
N TYR A 156 4.78 -14.63 3.94
CA TYR A 156 6.20 -14.62 4.26
C TYR A 156 6.43 -15.22 5.65
N ALA A 157 7.58 -15.85 5.85
CA ALA A 157 7.96 -16.38 7.15
C ALA A 157 8.24 -15.25 8.16
N HIS A 158 8.98 -14.22 7.71
CA HIS A 158 9.30 -13.06 8.51
C HIS A 158 9.37 -11.81 7.63
N ARG A 159 8.76 -10.72 8.08
CA ARG A 159 8.90 -9.43 7.41
C ARG A 159 10.23 -8.78 7.78
N ALA A 160 11.04 -8.45 6.78
CA ALA A 160 12.41 -7.99 6.94
C ALA A 160 12.52 -6.53 7.44
N MET A 161 11.86 -6.22 8.55
CA MET A 161 11.72 -4.84 9.05
C MET A 161 12.97 -4.27 9.74
N GLU A 162 13.87 -5.13 10.23
CA GLU A 162 15.05 -4.74 11.00
C GLU A 162 16.09 -4.00 10.17
N GLY A 163 16.02 -4.08 8.85
CA GLY A 163 16.88 -3.33 7.92
C GLY A 163 16.45 -1.89 7.70
N TYR A 164 15.28 -1.47 8.22
CA TYR A 164 14.79 -0.11 8.09
C TYR A 164 15.36 0.83 9.15
N PHE A 165 15.60 2.07 8.75
CA PHE A 165 16.01 3.16 9.63
C PHE A 165 15.47 4.50 9.11
N GLU A 166 15.43 5.51 10.00
CA GLU A 166 15.01 6.85 9.65
C GLU A 166 16.22 7.72 9.27
N GLU A 167 16.11 8.46 8.16
CA GLU A 167 17.00 9.57 7.80
C GLU A 167 16.20 10.87 7.86
N ILE A 168 16.64 11.83 8.68
CA ILE A 168 15.94 13.10 8.91
C ILE A 168 16.69 14.32 8.35
N ASP A 169 17.96 14.16 7.98
CA ASP A 169 18.77 15.26 7.44
C ASP A 169 18.74 15.23 5.90
N THR A 170 17.57 15.52 5.36
CA THR A 170 17.31 15.51 3.93
C THR A 170 17.27 16.94 3.39
N ASP A 171 17.57 17.11 2.10
CA ASP A 171 17.57 18.42 1.43
C ASP A 171 16.17 19.05 1.36
N ARG A 172 15.11 18.25 1.53
CA ARG A 172 13.72 18.72 1.51
C ARG A 172 13.27 19.19 2.91
N GLY A 173 13.93 20.23 3.44
CA GLY A 173 13.55 20.83 4.71
C GLY A 173 13.67 19.89 5.90
N LYS A 174 14.55 18.90 5.84
CA LYS A 174 14.75 17.86 6.86
C LYS A 174 13.53 16.97 7.10
N SER A 175 12.66 16.83 6.11
CA SER A 175 11.59 15.81 6.15
C SER A 175 12.19 14.41 6.20
N GLY A 176 11.61 13.50 6.98
CA GLY A 176 12.16 12.16 7.14
C GLY A 176 12.08 11.31 5.86
N TRP A 177 13.11 10.49 5.64
CA TRP A 177 13.08 9.37 4.71
C TRP A 177 13.14 8.05 5.45
N THR A 178 12.64 7.00 4.84
CA THR A 178 12.88 5.63 5.30
C THR A 178 14.01 5.02 4.48
N GLY A 179 15.13 4.75 5.12
CA GLY A 179 16.21 3.99 4.51
C GLY A 179 16.03 2.49 4.77
N PHE A 180 16.45 1.66 3.82
CA PHE A 180 16.67 0.23 4.00
C PHE A 180 18.10 -0.11 3.64
N ASP A 181 18.76 -0.92 4.48
CA ASP A 181 20.11 -1.42 4.22
C ASP A 181 20.27 -2.85 4.74
N TYR A 182 20.56 -3.77 3.82
CA TYR A 182 20.73 -5.19 4.11
C TYR A 182 22.00 -5.49 4.93
N GLU A 183 22.99 -4.60 4.84
CA GLU A 183 24.23 -4.63 5.61
C GLU A 183 24.15 -3.80 6.92
N LEU A 184 22.98 -3.28 7.25
CA LEU A 184 22.79 -2.48 8.46
C LEU A 184 23.20 -3.27 9.70
N VAL A 185 24.06 -2.68 10.51
CA VAL A 185 24.42 -3.23 11.83
C VAL A 185 23.40 -2.80 12.86
N GLN A 186 22.83 -3.75 13.57
CA GLN A 186 21.86 -3.49 14.62
C GLN A 186 22.53 -2.82 15.83
N THR A 187 22.06 -1.64 16.20
CA THR A 187 22.58 -0.87 17.33
C THR A 187 21.47 -0.50 18.31
N ALA A 188 21.85 -0.13 19.53
CA ALA A 188 20.87 0.37 20.51
C ALA A 188 20.17 1.66 20.05
N ASP A 189 20.83 2.46 19.19
CA ASP A 189 20.30 3.71 18.67
C ASP A 189 19.30 3.50 17.53
N ARG A 190 19.22 2.28 17.00
CA ARG A 190 18.29 1.89 15.95
C ARG A 190 17.57 0.59 16.34
N PRO A 191 16.70 0.62 17.37
CA PRO A 191 16.18 -0.59 18.00
C PRO A 191 15.01 -1.23 17.24
N TYR A 192 14.73 -0.85 16.00
CA TYR A 192 13.57 -1.33 15.30
C TYR A 192 13.59 -2.85 15.18
N GLN A 193 12.69 -3.51 15.89
CA GLN A 193 12.57 -4.96 16.02
C GLN A 193 13.86 -5.73 16.41
N THR A 194 14.88 -5.03 16.94
CA THR A 194 16.13 -5.64 17.37
C THR A 194 16.02 -6.17 18.79
N ARG A 195 16.49 -7.38 19.00
CA ARG A 195 16.61 -8.00 20.33
C ARG A 195 17.96 -7.66 20.94
N PRO A 196 18.08 -7.63 22.28
CA PRO A 196 19.36 -7.33 22.94
C PRO A 196 20.52 -8.23 22.48
N GLU A 197 20.26 -9.52 22.26
CA GLU A 197 21.24 -10.51 21.80
C GLU A 197 21.68 -10.34 20.35
N GLU A 198 20.94 -9.57 19.56
CA GLU A 198 21.19 -9.32 18.15
C GLU A 198 22.03 -8.04 17.93
N LYS A 199 22.32 -7.31 19.00
CA LYS A 199 23.13 -6.08 18.93
C LYS A 199 24.52 -6.36 18.34
N GLY A 200 24.89 -5.58 17.32
CA GLY A 200 26.14 -5.72 16.60
C GLY A 200 26.09 -6.68 15.43
N MET A 201 24.99 -7.40 15.21
CA MET A 201 24.79 -8.21 14.02
C MET A 201 24.34 -7.36 12.84
N LYS A 202 24.70 -7.74 11.63
CA LYS A 202 24.10 -7.18 10.41
C LYS A 202 22.71 -7.75 10.23
N PHE A 203 21.81 -6.98 9.62
CA PHE A 203 20.45 -7.44 9.33
C PHE A 203 20.44 -8.81 8.59
N LYS A 204 21.27 -8.97 7.56
CA LYS A 204 21.37 -10.21 6.78
C LYS A 204 21.78 -11.44 7.58
N ASP A 205 22.48 -11.24 8.70
CA ASP A 205 23.04 -12.30 9.55
C ASP A 205 22.13 -12.62 10.77
N LEU A 206 20.98 -11.96 10.87
CA LEU A 206 20.04 -12.20 11.98
C LEU A 206 19.52 -13.64 11.94
N PRO A 207 19.52 -14.34 13.10
CA PRO A 207 19.06 -15.72 13.18
C PRO A 207 17.54 -15.82 13.02
N ALA A 208 17.08 -17.00 12.63
CA ALA A 208 15.66 -17.33 12.61
C ALA A 208 15.01 -17.13 13.99
N LEU A 209 13.73 -16.75 13.98
CA LEU A 209 12.94 -16.68 15.21
C LEU A 209 12.58 -18.10 15.67
N ALA A 210 12.72 -18.38 16.97
CA ALA A 210 12.53 -19.71 17.52
C ALA A 210 11.17 -20.34 17.20
N ASN A 211 10.11 -19.52 17.14
CA ASN A 211 8.75 -19.97 16.85
C ASN A 211 8.42 -20.05 15.35
N GLU A 212 9.24 -19.43 14.50
CA GLU A 212 9.01 -19.35 13.06
C GLU A 212 9.92 -20.32 12.32
N GLY A 213 11.20 -20.36 12.65
CA GLY A 213 12.20 -21.16 11.96
C GLY A 213 12.71 -20.50 10.69
N ALA A 214 13.56 -21.21 9.96
CA ALA A 214 14.04 -20.81 8.64
C ALA A 214 13.38 -21.66 7.56
N HIS A 215 12.96 -21.02 6.47
CA HIS A 215 12.20 -21.65 5.39
C HIS A 215 12.84 -21.36 4.03
N ASN A 216 13.02 -22.39 3.21
CA ASN A 216 13.54 -22.24 1.86
C ASN A 216 12.42 -21.95 0.83
N LEU A 217 12.82 -21.58 -0.37
CA LEU A 217 11.87 -21.23 -1.45
C LEU A 217 10.94 -22.39 -1.83
N ASP A 218 11.45 -23.62 -1.89
CA ASP A 218 10.63 -24.76 -2.32
C ASP A 218 9.54 -25.06 -1.30
N GLU A 219 9.88 -25.02 -0.01
CA GLU A 219 8.91 -25.16 1.07
C GLU A 219 7.82 -24.09 0.99
N MET A 220 8.21 -22.82 0.88
CA MET A 220 7.27 -21.71 0.82
C MET A 220 6.40 -21.76 -0.45
N TRP A 221 6.98 -22.15 -1.60
CA TRP A 221 6.20 -22.37 -2.82
C TRP A 221 5.22 -23.53 -2.72
N ASN A 222 5.60 -24.63 -2.09
CA ASN A 222 4.69 -25.74 -1.85
C ASN A 222 3.52 -25.33 -0.95
N ASN A 223 3.81 -24.60 0.12
CA ASN A 223 2.79 -24.14 1.06
C ASN A 223 1.79 -23.18 0.43
N ILE A 224 2.25 -22.16 -0.31
CA ILE A 224 1.35 -21.23 -0.99
C ILE A 224 0.58 -21.91 -2.13
N THR A 225 1.19 -22.86 -2.84
CA THR A 225 0.51 -23.62 -3.89
C THR A 225 -0.66 -24.43 -3.31
N TYR A 226 -0.43 -25.09 -2.19
CA TYR A 226 -1.50 -25.83 -1.49
C TYR A 226 -2.63 -24.87 -1.07
N PHE A 227 -2.29 -23.76 -0.44
CA PHE A 227 -3.24 -22.74 -0.02
C PHE A 227 -4.06 -22.19 -1.19
N LEU A 228 -3.43 -21.73 -2.25
CA LEU A 228 -4.12 -21.12 -3.39
C LEU A 228 -5.04 -22.09 -4.12
N LYS A 229 -4.63 -23.34 -4.31
CA LYS A 229 -5.50 -24.36 -4.91
C LYS A 229 -6.75 -24.62 -4.09
N ALA A 230 -6.67 -24.47 -2.77
CA ALA A 230 -7.82 -24.64 -1.87
C ALA A 230 -8.76 -23.43 -1.85
N VAL A 231 -8.21 -22.18 -1.87
CA VAL A 231 -9.03 -20.98 -1.63
C VAL A 231 -9.51 -20.28 -2.88
N ILE A 232 -8.76 -20.34 -4.00
CA ILE A 232 -9.13 -19.59 -5.22
C ILE A 232 -10.49 -20.01 -5.79
N PRO A 233 -10.88 -21.29 -5.86
CA PRO A 233 -12.23 -21.65 -6.30
C PRO A 233 -13.34 -21.03 -5.46
N THR A 234 -13.12 -20.89 -4.14
CA THR A 234 -14.05 -20.20 -3.23
C THR A 234 -14.11 -18.70 -3.51
N ALA A 235 -12.95 -18.08 -3.76
CA ALA A 235 -12.86 -16.66 -4.09
C ALA A 235 -13.58 -16.33 -5.41
N GLU A 236 -13.41 -17.18 -6.44
CA GLU A 236 -14.13 -17.07 -7.72
C GLU A 236 -15.65 -17.15 -7.53
N ALA A 237 -16.11 -18.16 -6.81
CA ALA A 237 -17.54 -18.34 -6.53
C ALA A 237 -18.13 -17.17 -5.74
N ALA A 238 -17.37 -16.59 -4.82
CA ALA A 238 -17.73 -15.43 -4.00
C ALA A 238 -17.55 -14.10 -4.74
N LYS A 239 -16.96 -14.08 -5.94
CA LYS A 239 -16.57 -12.86 -6.69
C LYS A 239 -15.64 -11.94 -5.90
N VAL A 240 -14.76 -12.51 -5.10
CA VAL A 240 -13.74 -11.82 -4.33
C VAL A 240 -12.38 -12.00 -5.03
N ARG A 241 -11.58 -10.94 -5.06
CA ARG A 241 -10.23 -10.96 -5.60
C ARG A 241 -9.23 -11.03 -4.44
N LEU A 242 -8.33 -12.01 -4.48
CA LEU A 242 -7.23 -12.08 -3.52
C LEU A 242 -6.04 -11.30 -4.05
N ALA A 243 -5.43 -10.46 -3.22
CA ALA A 243 -4.25 -9.67 -3.55
C ALA A 243 -3.10 -10.08 -2.65
N LEU A 244 -2.10 -10.79 -3.18
CA LEU A 244 -0.90 -11.09 -2.40
C LEU A 244 0.03 -9.89 -2.41
N HIS A 245 0.31 -9.36 -1.21
CA HIS A 245 1.27 -8.29 -1.01
C HIS A 245 2.70 -8.79 -1.32
N PRO A 246 3.54 -8.01 -2.04
CA PRO A 246 4.93 -8.39 -2.27
C PRO A 246 5.73 -8.43 -0.97
N ASN A 247 6.91 -9.07 -1.00
CA ASN A 247 7.84 -8.91 0.10
C ASN A 247 8.40 -7.49 0.10
N ASP A 248 8.10 -6.76 1.13
CA ASP A 248 8.56 -5.41 1.39
C ASP A 248 9.21 -5.35 2.79
N PRO A 249 10.55 -5.23 2.83
CA PRO A 249 11.51 -5.13 1.73
C PRO A 249 11.71 -6.46 0.94
N PRO A 250 12.11 -6.40 -0.37
CA PRO A 250 12.37 -7.58 -1.18
C PRO A 250 13.75 -8.22 -0.89
N ALA A 251 14.21 -8.14 0.36
CA ALA A 251 15.51 -8.67 0.79
C ALA A 251 15.65 -10.15 0.40
N PRO A 252 16.84 -10.59 -0.05
CA PRO A 252 17.03 -11.97 -0.51
C PRO A 252 16.72 -13.03 0.55
N VAL A 253 17.10 -12.74 1.78
CA VAL A 253 16.86 -13.58 2.95
C VAL A 253 16.45 -12.69 4.13
N SER A 254 15.47 -13.12 4.89
CA SER A 254 15.06 -12.50 6.14
C SER A 254 15.08 -13.55 7.25
N ARG A 255 15.94 -13.36 8.24
CA ARG A 255 16.10 -14.28 9.39
C ARG A 255 16.21 -15.75 8.94
N GLY A 256 17.09 -16.02 7.97
CA GLY A 256 17.31 -17.35 7.42
C GLY A 256 16.24 -17.84 6.43
N SER A 257 15.14 -17.13 6.27
CA SER A 257 14.06 -17.52 5.37
C SER A 257 14.15 -16.77 4.02
N GLN A 258 13.94 -17.51 2.93
CA GLN A 258 13.85 -16.97 1.59
C GLN A 258 12.44 -16.45 1.28
N GLN A 259 12.32 -15.47 0.38
CA GLN A 259 11.08 -14.76 0.12
C GLN A 259 10.54 -15.04 -1.29
N ILE A 260 9.35 -15.66 -1.38
CA ILE A 260 8.74 -16.05 -2.67
C ILE A 260 8.25 -14.87 -3.51
N MET A 261 7.87 -13.77 -2.85
CA MET A 261 7.36 -12.56 -3.50
C MET A 261 8.42 -11.45 -3.62
N GLY A 262 9.70 -11.77 -3.39
CA GLY A 262 10.83 -10.86 -3.52
C GLY A 262 11.35 -10.69 -4.96
N THR A 263 10.68 -11.25 -5.98
CA THR A 263 11.09 -11.11 -7.39
C THR A 263 9.87 -11.05 -8.32
N VAL A 264 10.00 -10.35 -9.45
CA VAL A 264 8.96 -10.34 -10.49
C VAL A 264 8.74 -11.74 -11.09
N ALA A 265 9.78 -12.56 -11.16
CA ALA A 265 9.64 -13.97 -11.55
C ALA A 265 8.75 -14.75 -10.57
N GLY A 266 8.89 -14.50 -9.26
CA GLY A 266 8.00 -15.03 -8.23
C GLY A 266 6.57 -14.57 -8.41
N TRP A 267 6.34 -13.30 -8.70
CA TRP A 267 4.99 -12.76 -8.97
C TRP A 267 4.34 -13.45 -10.18
N LYS A 268 5.10 -13.66 -11.26
CA LYS A 268 4.62 -14.40 -12.44
C LYS A 268 4.30 -15.87 -12.12
N LYS A 269 5.13 -16.53 -11.30
CA LYS A 269 4.88 -17.90 -10.83
C LYS A 269 3.59 -17.96 -9.99
N LEU A 270 3.37 -16.99 -9.08
CA LEU A 270 2.17 -16.93 -8.25
C LEU A 270 0.88 -16.99 -9.07
N ILE A 271 0.74 -16.08 -10.05
CA ILE A 271 -0.48 -16.00 -10.85
C ILE A 271 -0.69 -17.20 -11.78
N SER A 272 0.34 -18.02 -11.99
CA SER A 272 0.27 -19.26 -12.78
C SER A 272 -0.19 -20.47 -11.98
N ILE A 273 -0.14 -20.45 -10.64
CA ILE A 273 -0.56 -21.56 -9.76
C ILE A 273 -2.04 -21.90 -9.99
N VAL A 274 -2.88 -20.87 -10.00
CA VAL A 274 -4.28 -20.95 -10.44
C VAL A 274 -4.53 -19.78 -11.36
N ASN A 275 -4.81 -20.04 -12.63
CA ASN A 275 -5.01 -18.99 -13.63
C ASN A 275 -6.40 -18.36 -13.51
N SER A 276 -6.54 -17.41 -12.60
CA SER A 276 -7.80 -16.76 -12.25
C SER A 276 -7.59 -15.28 -11.91
N PRO A 277 -8.50 -14.37 -12.31
CA PRO A 277 -8.53 -13.00 -11.81
C PRO A 277 -8.60 -12.90 -10.27
N SER A 278 -9.20 -13.90 -9.61
CA SER A 278 -9.23 -13.99 -8.15
C SER A 278 -7.86 -14.32 -7.53
N ASN A 279 -6.87 -14.75 -8.32
CA ASN A 279 -5.48 -14.94 -7.91
C ASN A 279 -4.61 -13.85 -8.51
N GLY A 280 -4.44 -12.75 -7.81
CA GLY A 280 -3.66 -11.61 -8.26
C GLY A 280 -2.70 -11.09 -7.20
N ILE A 281 -2.07 -9.98 -7.52
CA ILE A 281 -1.07 -9.34 -6.68
C ILE A 281 -1.53 -7.97 -6.20
N THR A 282 -0.96 -7.52 -5.10
CA THR A 282 -0.77 -6.10 -4.82
C THR A 282 0.45 -5.65 -5.63
N PHE A 283 0.23 -4.82 -6.65
CA PHE A 283 1.31 -4.23 -7.42
C PHE A 283 1.86 -3.02 -6.66
N ASP A 284 3.10 -3.12 -6.21
CA ASP A 284 3.80 -2.04 -5.52
C ASP A 284 4.88 -1.44 -6.44
N CYS A 285 4.71 -0.14 -6.77
CA CYS A 285 5.66 0.58 -7.64
C CYS A 285 7.03 0.71 -7.01
N GLY A 286 7.09 0.91 -5.69
CA GLY A 286 8.32 1.03 -4.92
C GLY A 286 9.06 -0.30 -4.89
N VAL A 287 8.44 -1.38 -4.42
CA VAL A 287 9.04 -2.72 -4.39
C VAL A 287 9.52 -3.15 -5.76
N THR A 288 8.76 -2.87 -6.83
CA THR A 288 9.21 -3.16 -8.18
C THR A 288 10.55 -2.48 -8.50
N ARG A 289 10.70 -1.21 -8.13
CA ARG A 289 11.96 -0.48 -8.33
C ARG A 289 13.06 -0.96 -7.39
N GLU A 290 12.73 -1.32 -6.16
CA GLU A 290 13.67 -1.89 -5.17
C GLU A 290 14.31 -3.18 -5.66
N MET A 291 13.56 -3.97 -6.42
CA MET A 291 14.08 -5.16 -7.13
C MET A 291 14.94 -4.81 -8.37
N GLY A 292 15.07 -3.53 -8.73
CA GLY A 292 15.78 -3.09 -9.94
C GLY A 292 14.97 -3.16 -11.23
N GLU A 293 13.70 -3.50 -11.14
CA GLU A 293 12.81 -3.69 -12.28
C GLU A 293 12.17 -2.37 -12.75
N ASN A 294 11.58 -2.36 -13.95
CA ASN A 294 10.85 -1.23 -14.49
C ASN A 294 9.36 -1.31 -14.10
N PRO A 295 8.85 -0.42 -13.22
CA PRO A 295 7.46 -0.49 -12.77
C PRO A 295 6.42 -0.35 -13.90
N ILE A 296 6.76 0.35 -15.00
CA ILE A 296 5.84 0.51 -16.13
C ILE A 296 5.65 -0.82 -16.86
N GLU A 297 6.73 -1.54 -17.13
CA GLU A 297 6.70 -2.83 -17.80
C GLU A 297 6.04 -3.91 -16.94
N VAL A 298 6.35 -3.93 -15.65
CA VAL A 298 5.74 -4.86 -14.69
C VAL A 298 4.26 -4.56 -14.53
N CYS A 299 3.87 -3.29 -14.39
CA CYS A 299 2.46 -2.87 -14.38
C CYS A 299 1.73 -3.35 -15.64
N HIS A 300 2.28 -3.08 -16.82
CA HIS A 300 1.71 -3.55 -18.08
C HIS A 300 1.51 -5.06 -18.10
N TYR A 301 2.52 -5.83 -17.68
CA TYR A 301 2.46 -7.29 -17.70
C TYR A 301 1.29 -7.84 -16.87
N PHE A 302 1.09 -7.33 -15.65
CA PHE A 302 0.03 -7.82 -14.75
C PHE A 302 -1.33 -7.18 -15.03
N ALA A 303 -1.39 -5.88 -15.35
CA ALA A 303 -2.64 -5.18 -15.66
C ALA A 303 -3.29 -5.71 -16.93
N SER A 304 -2.51 -5.94 -18.01
CA SER A 304 -3.04 -6.48 -19.26
C SER A 304 -3.59 -7.92 -19.16
N ARG A 305 -3.27 -8.59 -18.05
CA ARG A 305 -3.76 -9.94 -17.72
C ARG A 305 -4.85 -9.95 -16.66
N ASP A 306 -5.28 -8.78 -16.21
CA ASP A 306 -6.24 -8.62 -15.11
C ASP A 306 -5.79 -9.34 -13.83
N ARG A 307 -4.51 -9.10 -13.43
CA ARG A 307 -3.87 -9.72 -12.25
C ARG A 307 -3.40 -8.71 -11.20
N ILE A 308 -3.67 -7.43 -11.38
CA ILE A 308 -3.48 -6.42 -10.33
C ILE A 308 -4.81 -6.30 -9.58
N ASN A 309 -4.82 -6.69 -8.33
CA ASN A 309 -6.00 -6.64 -7.46
C ASN A 309 -5.95 -5.47 -6.46
N HIS A 310 -4.75 -4.95 -6.20
CA HIS A 310 -4.50 -3.75 -5.43
C HIS A 310 -3.24 -3.06 -5.93
N VAL A 311 -3.09 -1.76 -5.67
CA VAL A 311 -1.89 -0.98 -6.03
C VAL A 311 -1.38 -0.19 -4.85
N HIS A 312 -0.11 -0.37 -4.51
CA HIS A 312 0.67 0.54 -3.68
C HIS A 312 1.44 1.52 -4.56
N PHE A 313 1.13 2.81 -4.41
CA PHE A 313 1.59 3.86 -5.30
C PHE A 313 2.57 4.78 -4.58
N ARG A 314 3.84 4.38 -4.52
CA ARG A 314 4.94 5.04 -3.81
C ARG A 314 6.22 5.10 -4.63
N ASN A 315 7.15 5.95 -4.23
CA ASN A 315 8.39 6.19 -4.97
C ASN A 315 9.63 5.93 -4.10
N VAL A 316 10.72 5.56 -4.74
CA VAL A 316 11.97 5.17 -4.08
C VAL A 316 13.20 5.62 -4.88
N ILE A 317 14.34 5.78 -4.19
CA ILE A 317 15.66 5.89 -4.78
C ILE A 317 16.45 4.64 -4.43
N VAL A 318 16.91 3.91 -5.43
CA VAL A 318 17.62 2.64 -5.27
C VAL A 318 19.13 2.84 -5.54
N MET A 319 19.96 2.51 -4.55
CA MET A 319 21.40 2.49 -4.66
C MET A 319 21.94 1.12 -5.04
N LYS A 320 21.32 0.06 -4.49
CA LYS A 320 21.62 -1.33 -4.81
C LYS A 320 20.33 -2.14 -4.78
N PRO A 321 19.90 -2.70 -5.92
CA PRO A 321 18.68 -3.51 -5.96
C PRO A 321 18.67 -4.56 -4.87
N TYR A 322 17.51 -4.77 -4.26
CA TYR A 322 17.23 -5.68 -3.14
C TYR A 322 17.87 -5.31 -1.80
N GLU A 323 18.97 -4.57 -1.79
CA GLU A 323 19.82 -4.48 -0.62
C GLU A 323 19.90 -3.08 -0.02
N ARG A 324 19.80 -2.01 -0.84
CA ARG A 324 19.94 -0.66 -0.33
C ARG A 324 19.13 0.34 -1.13
N TYR A 325 18.19 0.99 -0.47
CA TYR A 325 17.31 1.99 -1.07
C TYR A 325 16.78 2.96 -0.02
N ARG A 326 16.11 4.00 -0.50
CA ARG A 326 15.37 4.98 0.30
C ARG A 326 13.96 5.11 -0.24
N GLU A 327 12.99 5.05 0.64
CA GLU A 327 11.64 5.50 0.35
C GLU A 327 11.62 7.02 0.50
N VAL A 328 11.21 7.69 -0.56
CA VAL A 328 11.24 9.16 -0.66
C VAL A 328 9.85 9.71 -0.87
N TRP A 329 9.71 11.02 -1.01
CA TRP A 329 8.44 11.62 -1.38
C TRP A 329 7.93 11.06 -2.71
N ILE A 330 6.60 10.98 -2.87
CA ILE A 330 5.97 10.38 -4.06
C ILE A 330 6.35 11.10 -5.36
N ASP A 331 6.69 12.38 -5.30
CA ASP A 331 7.15 13.24 -6.42
C ASP A 331 8.66 13.21 -6.64
N GLU A 332 9.41 12.57 -5.76
CA GLU A 332 10.85 12.33 -5.88
C GLU A 332 11.09 10.87 -6.31
N GLY A 333 12.33 10.48 -6.48
CA GLY A 333 12.68 9.08 -6.76
C GLY A 333 12.75 8.71 -8.23
N LEU A 334 12.90 7.42 -8.48
CA LEU A 334 13.28 6.88 -9.79
C LEU A 334 12.09 6.40 -10.62
N ASN A 335 10.89 6.39 -10.07
CA ASN A 335 9.70 5.94 -10.77
C ASN A 335 9.02 7.09 -11.50
N ASN A 336 8.73 6.89 -12.78
CA ASN A 336 7.82 7.77 -13.50
C ASN A 336 6.38 7.43 -13.11
N MET A 337 5.89 8.05 -12.03
CA MET A 337 4.58 7.79 -11.44
C MET A 337 3.44 8.09 -12.42
N PHE A 338 3.59 9.11 -13.28
CA PHE A 338 2.60 9.42 -14.30
C PHE A 338 2.49 8.32 -15.36
N ALA A 339 3.61 7.76 -15.80
CA ALA A 339 3.60 6.67 -16.77
C ALA A 339 2.97 5.39 -16.19
N VAL A 340 3.19 5.08 -14.92
CA VAL A 340 2.52 3.99 -14.23
C VAL A 340 1.02 4.23 -14.16
N MET A 341 0.58 5.44 -13.78
CA MET A 341 -0.84 5.80 -13.75
C MET A 341 -1.51 5.67 -15.12
N LYS A 342 -0.84 6.14 -16.18
CA LYS A 342 -1.32 5.96 -17.56
C LYS A 342 -1.49 4.49 -17.93
N GLU A 343 -0.58 3.63 -17.51
CA GLU A 343 -0.67 2.19 -17.81
C GLU A 343 -1.86 1.55 -17.07
N LEU A 344 -2.13 1.95 -15.82
CA LEU A 344 -3.31 1.50 -15.07
C LEU A 344 -4.62 1.95 -15.76
N VAL A 345 -4.72 3.22 -16.15
CA VAL A 345 -5.91 3.77 -16.84
C VAL A 345 -6.12 3.09 -18.20
N LYS A 346 -5.06 2.92 -18.99
CA LYS A 346 -5.09 2.25 -20.30
C LYS A 346 -5.61 0.81 -20.20
N ASN A 347 -5.26 0.09 -19.15
CA ASN A 347 -5.72 -1.27 -18.92
C ASN A 347 -7.05 -1.35 -18.15
N LYS A 348 -7.74 -0.22 -17.95
CA LYS A 348 -9.05 -0.13 -17.25
C LYS A 348 -9.01 -0.71 -15.84
N TYR A 349 -7.87 -0.54 -15.15
CA TYR A 349 -7.76 -0.93 -13.75
C TYR A 349 -8.79 -0.16 -12.92
N SER A 350 -9.64 -0.86 -12.20
CA SER A 350 -10.80 -0.27 -11.51
C SER A 350 -10.81 -0.47 -9.99
N HIS A 351 -9.74 -1.04 -9.44
CA HIS A 351 -9.58 -1.26 -8.01
C HIS A 351 -8.81 -0.13 -7.33
N LEU A 352 -8.43 -0.31 -6.07
CA LEU A 352 -7.81 0.72 -5.25
C LEU A 352 -6.37 1.02 -5.66
N ILE A 353 -6.03 2.31 -5.64
CA ILE A 353 -4.66 2.82 -5.57
C ILE A 353 -4.46 3.42 -4.18
N TYR A 354 -3.49 2.93 -3.45
CA TYR A 354 -3.09 3.45 -2.15
C TYR A 354 -1.77 4.23 -2.29
N PRO A 355 -1.79 5.56 -2.20
CA PRO A 355 -0.59 6.40 -2.24
C PRO A 355 0.11 6.39 -0.89
N GLU A 356 0.63 5.21 -0.52
CA GLU A 356 1.17 4.88 0.79
C GLU A 356 2.57 5.45 1.06
N HIS A 357 3.11 5.10 2.19
CA HIS A 357 4.44 5.47 2.69
C HIS A 357 4.73 6.97 2.56
N PRO A 358 3.82 7.86 3.04
CA PRO A 358 4.12 9.29 3.07
C PRO A 358 5.32 9.55 3.97
N ARG A 359 6.09 10.59 3.66
CA ARG A 359 7.29 10.92 4.42
C ARG A 359 6.98 11.80 5.62
N ARG A 360 7.77 11.63 6.70
CA ARG A 360 7.61 12.37 7.94
C ARG A 360 7.68 13.88 7.70
N LEU A 361 6.72 14.59 8.25
CA LEU A 361 6.70 16.04 8.41
C LEU A 361 6.80 16.39 9.90
N ASP A 362 7.52 17.46 10.22
CA ASP A 362 7.58 18.03 11.57
C ASP A 362 6.18 18.45 12.06
N TYR A 363 5.35 19.00 11.17
CA TYR A 363 3.95 19.34 11.45
C TYR A 363 3.13 18.18 12.02
N ASP A 364 3.28 16.98 11.48
CA ASP A 364 2.63 15.78 11.99
C ASP A 364 3.30 15.30 13.29
N ALA A 365 4.64 15.30 13.33
CA ALA A 365 5.43 14.83 14.47
C ALA A 365 5.21 15.68 15.74
N GLU A 366 5.16 17.01 15.63
CA GLU A 366 4.85 17.94 16.73
C GLU A 366 3.47 17.69 17.35
N ARG A 367 2.56 17.07 16.61
CA ARG A 367 1.23 16.66 17.05
C ARG A 367 1.15 15.23 17.53
N GLY A 368 2.31 14.61 17.78
CA GLY A 368 2.40 13.21 18.19
C GLY A 368 1.92 12.22 17.10
N ARG A 369 1.95 12.63 15.84
CA ARG A 369 1.51 11.83 14.70
C ARG A 369 2.70 11.47 13.84
N ILE A 370 3.11 10.24 13.92
CA ILE A 370 4.17 9.65 13.12
C ILE A 370 3.64 8.38 12.46
N GLY A 371 4.22 7.99 11.32
CA GLY A 371 3.92 6.72 10.67
C GLY A 371 4.31 5.53 11.53
N GLY A 372 3.76 4.38 11.23
CA GLY A 372 4.05 3.12 11.93
C GLY A 372 5.41 2.49 11.61
N TYR A 373 6.27 3.18 10.86
CA TYR A 373 7.59 2.74 10.41
C TYR A 373 8.59 3.91 10.45
N PRO A 374 9.91 3.65 10.47
CA PRO A 374 10.92 4.71 10.55
C PRO A 374 10.78 5.73 9.41
N GLY A 375 10.81 7.02 9.72
CA GLY A 375 10.68 8.10 8.72
C GLY A 375 9.30 8.24 8.08
N GLY A 376 8.31 7.51 8.58
CA GLY A 376 6.94 7.55 8.09
C GLY A 376 6.18 8.80 8.51
N GLY A 377 5.38 9.34 7.58
CA GLY A 377 4.48 10.48 7.79
C GLY A 377 3.09 10.08 8.26
N ALA A 378 2.26 11.09 8.50
CA ALA A 378 0.88 10.93 8.93
C ALA A 378 -0.08 11.73 8.06
N TYR A 379 -1.18 12.25 8.61
CA TYR A 379 -2.29 12.84 7.87
C TYR A 379 -1.89 13.98 6.91
N ALA A 380 -1.04 14.91 7.32
CA ALA A 380 -0.63 16.01 6.44
C ALA A 380 0.20 15.51 5.25
N ALA A 381 1.07 14.54 5.49
CA ALA A 381 1.85 13.92 4.45
C ALA A 381 1.00 13.05 3.50
N PHE A 382 -0.03 12.37 4.01
CA PHE A 382 -1.03 11.69 3.18
C PHE A 382 -1.81 12.67 2.30
N ALA A 383 -2.14 13.87 2.80
CA ALA A 383 -2.82 14.88 1.98
C ALA A 383 -1.99 15.25 0.74
N PHE A 384 -0.66 15.35 0.89
CA PHE A 384 0.24 15.57 -0.24
C PHE A 384 0.21 14.39 -1.24
N ASN A 385 0.37 13.16 -0.76
CA ASN A 385 0.37 11.96 -1.60
C ASN A 385 -0.95 11.79 -2.38
N VAL A 386 -2.08 12.02 -1.71
CA VAL A 386 -3.43 11.99 -2.33
C VAL A 386 -3.56 13.07 -3.41
N GLY A 387 -3.12 14.30 -3.13
CA GLY A 387 -3.14 15.39 -4.10
C GLY A 387 -2.33 15.07 -5.35
N TYR A 388 -1.11 14.54 -5.16
CA TYR A 388 -0.24 14.12 -6.26
C TYR A 388 -0.84 12.97 -7.08
N ALA A 389 -1.30 11.91 -6.44
CA ALA A 389 -1.91 10.76 -7.11
C ALA A 389 -3.16 11.16 -7.90
N ARG A 390 -3.99 12.06 -7.33
CA ARG A 390 -5.18 12.59 -8.02
C ARG A 390 -4.83 13.41 -9.25
N ALA A 391 -3.82 14.28 -9.16
CA ALA A 391 -3.35 15.04 -10.31
C ALA A 391 -2.86 14.12 -11.44
N MET A 392 -2.11 13.05 -11.09
CA MET A 392 -1.65 12.05 -12.06
C MET A 392 -2.82 11.30 -12.70
N LEU A 393 -3.83 10.92 -11.91
CA LEU A 393 -5.03 10.23 -12.39
C LEU A 393 -5.84 11.10 -13.34
N GLN A 394 -6.11 12.35 -12.96
CA GLN A 394 -6.84 13.30 -13.82
C GLN A 394 -6.11 13.55 -15.14
N ALA A 395 -4.79 13.74 -15.10
CA ALA A 395 -3.98 13.93 -16.31
C ALA A 395 -3.88 12.66 -17.18
N ALA A 396 -4.01 11.48 -16.59
CA ALA A 396 -3.99 10.21 -17.34
C ALA A 396 -5.34 9.89 -18.00
N MET A 397 -6.43 10.46 -17.48
CA MET A 397 -7.80 10.28 -18.04
C MET A 397 -8.16 11.31 -19.12
N GLY A 398 -7.44 12.41 -19.20
CA GLY A 398 -7.86 13.45 -20.12
C GLY A 398 -7.06 14.41 -20.66
#